data_a3357340c60485275b6dd6d7df972bba
#
_entry.id   a3357340c60485275b6dd6d7df972bba
#
_cell.length_a   1.000
_cell.length_b   1.000
_cell.length_c   1.000
_cell.angle_alpha   90.00
_cell.angle_beta   90.00
_cell.angle_gamma   90.00
#
_symmetry.space_group_name_H-M   'P 1'
#
loop_
_entity.id
_entity.type
_entity.pdbx_description
1 polymer ?
#
loop_
_entity_poly.entity_id
_entity_poly.type
_entity_poly.pdbx_seq_one_letter_code
_entity_poly.pdbx_strand_id
1 'polypeptide(L)'
;MKKLIFLGLLIGLFAKLFIFDFLKTSGDSMMPTIKPGKHIIINKANYGLQNPFSNQYFINWSKPKKNDIVTFLNQNKIVVKRCVLTEDESLEFLVDSGYYIIVDSKKIPLTEIQYLRFSKIKTVPKGYIFVVGDNYFNSIDSRDYGFVSIKSIKGKAINYE
;
A
#
# COMPACT_ATOMS: atom_id res chain seq x y z
N MET A 1 27.42 -30.67 -10.59
CA MET A 1 27.54 -29.30 -10.05
C MET A 1 26.87 -28.24 -10.93
N LYS A 2 27.26 -28.06 -12.24
CA LYS A 2 26.67 -27.01 -13.11
C LYS A 2 25.13 -27.05 -13.21
N LYS A 3 24.49 -28.23 -13.30
CA LYS A 3 23.04 -28.38 -13.38
C LYS A 3 22.32 -27.91 -12.06
N LEU A 4 22.93 -28.19 -10.91
CA LEU A 4 22.38 -27.76 -9.60
C LEU A 4 22.48 -26.24 -9.44
N ILE A 5 23.59 -25.64 -9.86
CA ILE A 5 23.76 -24.18 -9.86
C ILE A 5 22.74 -23.54 -10.79
N PHE A 6 22.56 -24.07 -11.99
CA PHE A 6 21.57 -23.58 -12.95
C PHE A 6 20.13 -23.67 -12.41
N LEU A 7 19.77 -24.79 -11.79
CA LEU A 7 18.46 -24.97 -11.14
C LEU A 7 18.26 -23.96 -10.00
N GLY A 8 19.28 -23.73 -9.16
CA GLY A 8 19.23 -22.75 -8.10
C GLY A 8 19.00 -21.31 -8.61
N LEU A 9 19.66 -20.93 -9.72
CA LEU A 9 19.46 -19.64 -10.36
C LEU A 9 18.03 -19.49 -10.92
N LEU A 10 17.46 -20.53 -11.52
CA LEU A 10 16.07 -20.51 -12.01
C LEU A 10 15.07 -20.35 -10.86
N ILE A 11 15.27 -21.09 -9.76
CA ILE A 11 14.40 -20.97 -8.57
C ILE A 11 14.51 -19.56 -7.98
N GLY A 12 15.72 -19.01 -7.86
CA GLY A 12 15.94 -17.66 -7.36
C GLY A 12 15.28 -16.59 -8.24
N LEU A 13 15.39 -16.73 -9.56
CA LEU A 13 14.73 -15.84 -10.53
C LEU A 13 13.21 -15.94 -10.42
N PHE A 14 12.66 -17.15 -10.33
CA PHE A 14 11.22 -17.37 -10.14
C PHE A 14 10.73 -16.72 -8.83
N ALA A 15 11.45 -16.94 -7.74
CA ALA A 15 11.10 -16.34 -6.45
C ALA A 15 11.09 -14.80 -6.51
N LYS A 16 12.10 -14.19 -7.14
CA LYS A 16 12.15 -12.74 -7.35
C LYS A 16 11.02 -12.23 -8.24
N LEU A 17 10.68 -12.93 -9.29
CA LEU A 17 9.64 -12.49 -10.22
C LEU A 17 8.24 -12.58 -9.60
N PHE A 18 7.95 -13.62 -8.83
CA PHE A 18 6.58 -13.94 -8.42
C PHE A 18 6.31 -13.84 -6.91
N ILE A 19 7.33 -14.03 -6.05
CA ILE A 19 7.11 -14.19 -4.61
C ILE A 19 7.62 -12.99 -3.83
N PHE A 20 8.88 -12.62 -3.98
CA PHE A 20 9.51 -11.57 -3.18
C PHE A 20 10.17 -10.50 -4.04
N ASP A 21 10.18 -9.30 -3.49
CA ASP A 21 10.99 -8.20 -3.99
C ASP A 21 11.67 -7.46 -2.83
N PHE A 22 12.75 -6.75 -3.14
CA PHE A 22 13.50 -5.96 -2.18
C PHE A 22 13.46 -4.51 -2.61
N LEU A 23 12.99 -3.65 -1.72
CA LEU A 23 12.84 -2.24 -1.99
C LEU A 23 13.63 -1.42 -0.98
N LYS A 24 14.44 -0.49 -1.45
CA LYS A 24 15.06 0.53 -0.59
C LYS A 24 14.15 1.74 -0.52
N THR A 25 13.74 2.13 0.68
CA THR A 25 12.89 3.30 0.90
C THR A 25 13.70 4.59 0.76
N SER A 26 13.15 5.62 0.14
CA SER A 26 13.82 6.92 -0.01
C SER A 26 13.09 8.06 0.71
N GLY A 27 11.78 7.94 0.86
CA GLY A 27 10.94 8.95 1.52
C GLY A 27 10.71 8.66 2.99
N ASP A 28 10.29 9.67 3.71
CA ASP A 28 9.97 9.66 5.14
C ASP A 28 8.48 9.52 5.47
N SER A 29 7.64 9.36 4.45
CA SER A 29 6.18 9.29 4.58
C SER A 29 5.68 8.12 5.45
N MET A 30 6.50 7.10 5.68
CA MET A 30 6.19 5.96 6.53
C MET A 30 6.88 6.00 7.89
N MET A 31 7.53 7.12 8.24
CA MET A 31 8.07 7.29 9.60
C MET A 31 6.93 7.36 10.63
N PRO A 32 7.18 6.86 11.86
CA PRO A 32 8.41 6.24 12.35
C PRO A 32 8.56 4.76 11.94
N THR A 33 7.52 4.13 11.36
CA THR A 33 7.48 2.68 11.09
C THR A 33 8.58 2.23 10.13
N ILE A 34 8.78 2.98 9.04
CA ILE A 34 9.83 2.69 8.07
C ILE A 34 10.66 3.96 7.86
N LYS A 35 11.94 3.90 8.26
CA LYS A 35 12.87 5.01 8.09
C LYS A 35 13.40 5.09 6.65
N PRO A 36 13.74 6.29 6.15
CA PRO A 36 14.42 6.45 4.87
C PRO A 36 15.72 5.62 4.80
N GLY A 37 16.01 5.06 3.64
CA GLY A 37 17.22 4.25 3.40
C GLY A 37 17.11 2.80 3.87
N LYS A 38 16.07 2.40 4.59
CA LYS A 38 15.84 1.00 4.98
C LYS A 38 15.49 0.12 3.77
N HIS A 39 15.96 -1.12 3.84
CA HIS A 39 15.56 -2.16 2.89
C HIS A 39 14.35 -2.91 3.48
N ILE A 40 13.31 -3.03 2.68
CA ILE A 40 12.10 -3.77 3.05
C ILE A 40 11.87 -4.93 2.09
N ILE A 41 11.33 -6.01 2.60
CA ILE A 41 10.93 -7.17 1.82
C ILE A 41 9.45 -7.05 1.48
N ILE A 42 9.13 -7.22 0.20
CA ILE A 42 7.77 -7.21 -0.32
C ILE A 42 7.36 -8.63 -0.67
N ASN A 43 6.33 -9.15 -0.01
CA ASN A 43 5.68 -10.39 -0.41
C ASN A 43 4.67 -10.08 -1.53
N LYS A 44 5.04 -10.39 -2.77
CA LYS A 44 4.18 -10.17 -3.96
C LYS A 44 3.06 -11.19 -4.05
N ALA A 45 3.29 -12.39 -3.54
CA ALA A 45 2.30 -13.46 -3.52
C ALA A 45 1.27 -13.33 -2.40
N ASN A 46 1.33 -12.28 -1.56
CA ASN A 46 0.44 -12.15 -0.40
C ASN A 46 -1.05 -12.08 -0.79
N TYR A 47 -1.35 -11.45 -1.91
CA TYR A 47 -2.73 -11.23 -2.36
C TYR A 47 -3.12 -12.04 -3.59
N GLY A 48 -2.16 -12.63 -4.30
CA GLY A 48 -2.40 -13.36 -5.54
C GLY A 48 -1.12 -13.60 -6.31
N LEU A 49 -1.24 -14.27 -7.44
CA LEU A 49 -0.16 -14.43 -8.39
C LEU A 49 -0.25 -13.31 -9.43
N GLN A 50 0.70 -12.39 -9.42
CA GLN A 50 0.74 -11.27 -10.37
C GLN A 50 1.47 -11.64 -11.65
N ASN A 51 1.02 -11.06 -12.75
CA ASN A 51 1.78 -11.03 -13.98
C ASN A 51 2.98 -10.06 -13.79
N PRO A 52 4.23 -10.54 -13.88
CA PRO A 52 5.41 -9.69 -13.66
C PRO A 52 5.60 -8.60 -14.74
N PHE A 53 4.91 -8.76 -15.89
CA PHE A 53 5.00 -7.84 -17.02
C PHE A 53 3.80 -6.89 -17.14
N SER A 54 2.80 -7.01 -16.25
CA SER A 54 1.62 -6.15 -16.26
C SER A 54 1.15 -5.83 -14.82
N ASN A 55 0.19 -4.92 -14.70
CA ASN A 55 -0.42 -4.58 -13.41
C ASN A 55 -1.65 -5.46 -13.09
N GLN A 56 -1.72 -6.68 -13.65
CA GLN A 56 -2.85 -7.58 -13.47
C GLN A 56 -2.44 -8.81 -12.67
N TYR A 57 -3.40 -9.37 -11.94
CA TYR A 57 -3.25 -10.66 -11.32
C TYR A 57 -3.70 -11.77 -12.28
N PHE A 58 -2.95 -12.86 -12.34
CA PHE A 58 -3.43 -14.11 -12.95
C PHE A 58 -4.49 -14.75 -12.07
N ILE A 59 -4.25 -14.79 -10.76
CA ILE A 59 -5.15 -15.35 -9.75
C ILE A 59 -5.07 -14.48 -8.51
N ASN A 60 -6.21 -14.15 -7.94
CA ASN A 60 -6.33 -13.41 -6.68
C ASN A 60 -6.95 -14.34 -5.63
N TRP A 61 -6.28 -14.54 -4.49
CA TRP A 61 -6.80 -15.36 -3.39
C TRP A 61 -7.04 -14.58 -2.10
N SER A 62 -6.62 -13.32 -2.04
CA SER A 62 -6.77 -12.49 -0.86
C SER A 62 -6.81 -11.00 -1.24
N LYS A 63 -7.31 -10.17 -0.34
CA LYS A 63 -7.35 -8.71 -0.49
C LYS A 63 -6.51 -8.06 0.61
N PRO A 64 -6.01 -6.82 0.41
CA PRO A 64 -5.41 -6.06 1.48
C PRO A 64 -6.35 -5.93 2.68
N LYS A 65 -5.77 -6.05 3.86
CA LYS A 65 -6.49 -5.88 5.13
C LYS A 65 -6.09 -4.56 5.78
N LYS A 66 -6.94 -4.07 6.67
CA LYS A 66 -6.59 -2.92 7.52
C LYS A 66 -5.26 -3.16 8.24
N ASN A 67 -4.44 -2.13 8.30
CA ASN A 67 -3.07 -2.11 8.82
C ASN A 67 -2.00 -2.82 7.96
N ASP A 68 -2.35 -3.44 6.84
CA ASP A 68 -1.33 -3.92 5.89
C ASP A 68 -0.52 -2.73 5.34
N ILE A 69 0.80 -2.86 5.32
CA ILE A 69 1.66 -1.94 4.58
C ILE A 69 1.77 -2.48 3.16
N VAL A 70 1.15 -1.76 2.22
CA VAL A 70 1.02 -2.19 0.83
C VAL A 70 1.95 -1.40 -0.08
N THR A 71 2.39 -2.03 -1.16
CA THR A 71 3.13 -1.38 -2.24
C THR A 71 2.30 -1.36 -3.51
N PHE A 72 2.33 -0.26 -4.24
CA PHE A 72 1.62 -0.07 -5.50
C PHE A 72 2.33 0.96 -6.38
N LEU A 73 1.93 1.06 -7.64
CA LEU A 73 2.43 2.08 -8.54
C LEU A 73 1.53 3.32 -8.48
N ASN A 74 2.13 4.46 -8.24
CA ASN A 74 1.50 5.77 -8.42
C ASN A 74 2.41 6.64 -9.30
N GLN A 75 1.91 7.13 -10.43
CA GLN A 75 2.67 7.92 -11.40
C GLN A 75 4.03 7.29 -11.76
N ASN A 76 4.03 5.98 -12.05
CA ASN A 76 5.21 5.18 -12.40
C ASN A 76 6.27 5.04 -11.28
N LYS A 77 5.95 5.44 -10.05
CA LYS A 77 6.81 5.24 -8.88
C LYS A 77 6.19 4.18 -7.96
N ILE A 78 7.05 3.31 -7.41
CA ILE A 78 6.60 2.40 -6.35
C ILE A 78 6.41 3.21 -5.07
N VAL A 79 5.21 3.12 -4.51
CA VAL A 79 4.81 3.81 -3.29
C VAL A 79 4.51 2.78 -2.21
N VAL A 80 4.87 3.10 -0.98
CA VAL A 80 4.61 2.28 0.22
C VAL A 80 3.72 3.07 1.14
N LYS A 81 2.55 2.53 1.52
CA LYS A 81 1.57 3.17 2.42
C LYS A 81 0.86 2.12 3.28
N ARG A 82 0.24 2.56 4.35
CA ARG A 82 -0.60 1.72 5.21
C ARG A 82 -2.04 1.75 4.70
N CYS A 83 -2.64 0.57 4.52
CA CYS A 83 -4.08 0.42 4.30
C CYS A 83 -4.82 0.76 5.60
N VAL A 84 -5.57 1.85 5.62
CA VAL A 84 -6.31 2.29 6.82
C VAL A 84 -7.79 1.99 6.72
N LEU A 85 -8.37 1.97 5.50
CA LEU A 85 -9.74 1.50 5.25
C LEU A 85 -9.77 0.59 4.03
N THR A 86 -10.58 -0.46 4.12
CA THR A 86 -10.84 -1.40 3.03
C THR A 86 -12.18 -1.11 2.36
N GLU A 87 -12.48 -1.81 1.26
CA GLU A 87 -13.76 -1.65 0.56
C GLU A 87 -14.97 -1.78 1.51
N ASP A 88 -16.02 -1.01 1.22
CA ASP A 88 -17.28 -0.93 1.96
C ASP A 88 -17.16 -0.35 3.40
N GLU A 89 -15.95 -0.08 3.93
CA GLU A 89 -15.80 0.60 5.22
C GLU A 89 -16.20 2.07 5.14
N SER A 90 -16.81 2.58 6.22
CA SER A 90 -17.29 3.96 6.30
C SER A 90 -16.16 4.97 6.40
N LEU A 91 -16.32 6.10 5.71
CA LEU A 91 -15.50 7.29 5.91
C LEU A 91 -16.19 8.17 6.95
N GLU A 92 -15.65 8.21 8.15
CA GLU A 92 -16.14 9.03 9.24
C GLU A 92 -15.29 10.28 9.38
N PHE A 93 -15.93 11.44 9.43
CA PHE A 93 -15.24 12.73 9.51
C PHE A 93 -15.56 13.42 10.82
N LEU A 94 -14.55 14.11 11.34
CA LEU A 94 -14.70 15.03 12.46
C LEU A 94 -14.24 16.41 12.02
N VAL A 95 -15.09 17.40 12.23
CA VAL A 95 -14.79 18.83 12.06
C VAL A 95 -14.85 19.47 13.43
N ASP A 96 -13.70 19.88 13.94
CA ASP A 96 -13.54 20.52 15.25
C ASP A 96 -12.56 21.70 15.08
N SER A 97 -11.40 21.68 15.70
CA SER A 97 -10.32 22.66 15.47
C SER A 97 -9.61 22.48 14.12
N GLY A 98 -10.06 21.52 13.31
CA GLY A 98 -9.54 21.17 11.98
C GLY A 98 -10.41 20.08 11.36
N TYR A 99 -9.96 19.56 10.22
CA TYR A 99 -10.65 18.49 9.50
C TYR A 99 -9.91 17.16 9.72
N TYR A 100 -10.65 16.12 10.06
CA TYR A 100 -10.07 14.80 10.34
C TYR A 100 -10.92 13.69 9.72
N ILE A 101 -10.28 12.62 9.28
CA ILE A 101 -10.93 11.33 9.06
C ILE A 101 -10.64 10.45 10.29
N ILE A 102 -11.65 9.75 10.78
CA ILE A 102 -11.55 8.89 11.95
C ILE A 102 -11.39 7.44 11.50
N VAL A 103 -10.34 6.81 11.96
CA VAL A 103 -10.07 5.40 11.70
C VAL A 103 -9.62 4.73 13.00
N ASP A 104 -10.36 3.75 13.48
CA ASP A 104 -10.05 3.03 14.73
C ASP A 104 -9.76 4.01 15.90
N SER A 105 -10.62 5.03 16.08
CA SER A 105 -10.49 6.09 17.08
C SER A 105 -9.28 7.02 16.90
N LYS A 106 -8.48 6.86 15.84
CA LYS A 106 -7.37 7.76 15.51
C LYS A 106 -7.86 8.89 14.61
N LYS A 107 -7.43 10.11 14.94
CA LYS A 107 -7.66 11.29 14.11
C LYS A 107 -6.55 11.40 13.06
N ILE A 108 -6.87 11.23 11.78
CA ILE A 108 -5.95 11.45 10.67
C ILE A 108 -6.24 12.85 10.11
N PRO A 109 -5.29 13.78 10.14
CA PRO A 109 -5.54 15.16 9.73
C PRO A 109 -5.77 15.27 8.23
N LEU A 110 -6.69 16.15 7.86
CA LEU A 110 -7.01 16.53 6.49
C LEU A 110 -6.83 18.06 6.32
N THR A 111 -6.47 18.48 5.14
CA THR A 111 -6.69 19.87 4.72
C THR A 111 -8.18 20.06 4.39
N GLU A 112 -8.63 21.30 4.33
CA GLU A 112 -10.00 21.62 3.88
C GLU A 112 -10.30 21.05 2.49
N ILE A 113 -9.36 21.16 1.56
CA ILE A 113 -9.51 20.62 0.20
C ILE A 113 -9.67 19.11 0.21
N GLN A 114 -8.88 18.40 1.04
CA GLN A 114 -8.99 16.95 1.21
C GLN A 114 -10.34 16.57 1.83
N TYR A 115 -10.80 17.28 2.87
CA TYR A 115 -12.10 17.08 3.47
C TYR A 115 -13.24 17.28 2.47
N LEU A 116 -13.25 18.39 1.73
CA LEU A 116 -14.28 18.67 0.72
C LEU A 116 -14.35 17.61 -0.37
N ARG A 117 -13.21 17.04 -0.75
CA ARG A 117 -13.13 15.96 -1.73
C ARG A 117 -13.88 14.70 -1.29
N PHE A 118 -13.77 14.34 -0.01
CA PHE A 118 -14.30 13.09 0.52
C PHE A 118 -15.60 13.22 1.31
N SER A 119 -15.97 14.40 1.77
CA SER A 119 -17.10 14.63 2.68
C SER A 119 -18.46 14.12 2.20
N LYS A 120 -18.64 13.97 0.89
CA LYS A 120 -19.85 13.42 0.26
C LYS A 120 -19.78 11.90 0.03
N ILE A 121 -18.62 11.28 0.26
CA ILE A 121 -18.40 9.84 0.04
C ILE A 121 -18.61 9.14 1.38
N LYS A 122 -19.57 8.22 1.42
CA LYS A 122 -19.93 7.53 2.68
C LYS A 122 -19.03 6.33 2.98
N THR A 123 -18.64 5.60 1.93
CA THR A 123 -17.85 4.36 2.07
C THR A 123 -16.75 4.28 1.03
N VAL A 124 -15.71 3.51 1.32
CA VAL A 124 -14.68 3.15 0.35
C VAL A 124 -15.31 2.31 -0.76
N PRO A 125 -15.16 2.69 -2.04
CA PRO A 125 -15.77 1.94 -3.15
C PRO A 125 -15.27 0.50 -3.23
N LYS A 126 -16.12 -0.42 -3.73
CA LYS A 126 -15.73 -1.81 -3.99
C LYS A 126 -14.53 -1.90 -4.94
N GLY A 127 -13.58 -2.77 -4.61
CA GLY A 127 -12.34 -2.94 -5.35
C GLY A 127 -11.27 -1.89 -5.05
N TYR A 128 -11.48 -1.04 -4.04
CA TYR A 128 -10.55 0.01 -3.63
C TYR A 128 -10.23 -0.06 -2.15
N ILE A 129 -9.13 0.59 -1.78
CA ILE A 129 -8.71 0.80 -0.40
C ILE A 129 -8.33 2.28 -0.21
N PHE A 130 -8.35 2.73 1.04
CA PHE A 130 -7.82 4.04 1.43
C PHE A 130 -6.49 3.82 2.16
N VAL A 131 -5.44 4.41 1.67
CA VAL A 131 -4.09 4.24 2.19
C VAL A 131 -3.51 5.56 2.67
N VAL A 132 -2.77 5.52 3.77
CA VAL A 132 -2.16 6.72 4.37
C VAL A 132 -0.72 6.40 4.76
N GLY A 133 0.17 7.38 4.63
CA GLY A 133 1.51 7.28 5.21
C GLY A 133 1.46 7.49 6.72
N ASP A 134 2.31 6.80 7.46
CA ASP A 134 2.35 6.89 8.92
C ASP A 134 2.83 8.28 9.40
N ASN A 135 3.58 9.00 8.56
CA ASN A 135 3.94 10.39 8.76
C ASN A 135 2.89 11.32 8.11
N TYR A 136 1.79 11.57 8.82
CA TYR A 136 0.62 12.27 8.29
C TYR A 136 0.92 13.64 7.67
N PHE A 137 1.86 14.37 8.22
CA PHE A 137 2.20 15.74 7.78
C PHE A 137 3.17 15.78 6.60
N ASN A 138 3.83 14.65 6.32
CA ASN A 138 4.79 14.56 5.23
C ASN A 138 4.53 13.33 4.33
N SER A 139 3.27 13.16 3.95
CA SER A 139 2.84 12.04 3.11
C SER A 139 1.86 12.51 2.04
N ILE A 140 2.19 12.24 0.78
CA ILE A 140 1.26 12.28 -0.33
C ILE A 140 0.64 10.88 -0.45
N ASP A 141 -0.67 10.77 -0.20
CA ASP A 141 -1.37 9.49 -0.10
C ASP A 141 -2.83 9.58 -0.57
N SER A 142 -3.71 8.67 -0.15
CA SER A 142 -5.11 8.68 -0.57
C SER A 142 -5.85 9.99 -0.28
N ARG A 143 -5.41 10.74 0.70
CA ARG A 143 -5.98 12.07 0.98
C ARG A 143 -5.79 13.03 -0.21
N ASP A 144 -4.73 12.83 -1.00
CA ASP A 144 -4.36 13.68 -2.14
C ASP A 144 -4.82 13.10 -3.48
N TYR A 145 -4.55 11.82 -3.74
CA TYR A 145 -4.83 11.19 -5.05
C TYR A 145 -6.07 10.29 -5.07
N GLY A 146 -6.74 10.10 -3.92
CA GLY A 146 -7.97 9.30 -3.83
C GLY A 146 -7.72 7.82 -3.53
N PHE A 147 -8.74 7.01 -3.76
CA PHE A 147 -8.72 5.58 -3.47
C PHE A 147 -7.75 4.83 -4.40
N VAL A 148 -7.09 3.81 -3.84
CA VAL A 148 -6.16 2.94 -4.57
C VAL A 148 -6.87 1.65 -4.95
N SER A 149 -6.81 1.29 -6.22
CA SER A 149 -7.39 0.03 -6.70
C SER A 149 -6.64 -1.17 -6.11
N ILE A 150 -7.38 -2.14 -5.57
CA ILE A 150 -6.81 -3.41 -5.08
C ILE A 150 -6.01 -4.12 -6.19
N LYS A 151 -6.44 -3.99 -7.45
CA LYS A 151 -5.73 -4.58 -8.59
C LYS A 151 -4.35 -3.98 -8.85
N SER A 152 -4.10 -2.74 -8.40
CA SER A 152 -2.80 -2.08 -8.57
C SER A 152 -1.78 -2.43 -7.47
N ILE A 153 -2.20 -3.13 -6.42
CA ILE A 153 -1.32 -3.51 -5.32
C ILE A 153 -0.27 -4.52 -5.81
N LYS A 154 1.00 -4.24 -5.52
CA LYS A 154 2.14 -5.07 -5.93
C LYS A 154 2.54 -6.10 -4.89
N GLY A 155 2.18 -5.89 -3.64
CA GLY A 155 2.48 -6.80 -2.54
C GLY A 155 2.37 -6.14 -1.18
N LYS A 156 2.70 -6.91 -0.16
CA LYS A 156 2.71 -6.50 1.25
C LYS A 156 4.14 -6.42 1.75
N ALA A 157 4.49 -5.34 2.43
CA ALA A 157 5.75 -5.25 3.18
C ALA A 157 5.69 -6.16 4.41
N ILE A 158 6.68 -7.05 4.58
CA ILE A 158 6.71 -8.06 5.65
C ILE A 158 7.89 -7.93 6.60
N ASN A 159 8.94 -7.21 6.21
CA ASN A 159 10.10 -6.93 7.07
C ASN A 159 10.48 -5.47 6.87
N TYR A 160 10.23 -4.64 7.88
CA TYR A 160 10.45 -3.19 7.85
C TYR A 160 10.92 -2.62 9.20
N GLU A 161 11.23 -3.47 10.19
CA GLU A 161 11.78 -3.10 11.48
C GLU A 161 13.28 -2.79 11.42
#